data_3770fb8249fac7381b7b3c983296a260
#
_entry.id   3770fb8249fac7381b7b3c983296a260
#
_cell.length_a   1.000
_cell.length_b   1.000
_cell.length_c   1.000
_cell.angle_alpha   90.00
_cell.angle_beta   90.00
_cell.angle_gamma   90.00
#
_symmetry.space_group_name_H-M   'P 1'
#
loop_
_entity.id
_entity.type
_entity.pdbx_description
1 polymer ?
#
loop_
_entity_poly.entity_id
_entity_poly.type
_entity_poly.pdbx_seq_one_letter_code
_entity_poly.pdbx_strand_id
1 'polypeptide(L)'
;VHQGDGQTFSIQAQAGQFFQNNGISFVEPWLFGTRPTALSVSLNQSLVRYSDAYGSTQKLNIFSASVGLNRLLRWPDDYFSLYTGIQYQSYDFNNYPFQFGNTTEYNGSAKNFSFNVGLSRNSAGMDPIFPTQGSNIEASVKFTPPYSLFDKKDYSTMAAIDKYKWLEFYKVKLKADVYNTVVGKLVLRTVAEMGFLNGYNKELGAPPFERFYVGGTGLFGGRFDGRELVALRGYENASSTGGTIDDITPYGGATIYNRFAAELRYPISMNQTAKIYALTFLEGGNAWNSFGSYNPFQLKRSVGAGIRVYMGAFGLIGFDFAYGFDKTINGTEPAGSRTHFLMNQSL
;
A
#
# COMPACT_ATOMS: atom_id res chain seq x y z
N VAL A 1 2.23 -3.65 -35.50
CA VAL A 1 1.45 -4.21 -34.38
C VAL A 1 0.48 -5.20 -35.01
N HIS A 2 0.66 -6.50 -34.82
CA HIS A 2 -0.29 -7.50 -35.24
C HIS A 2 -1.53 -7.40 -34.33
N GLN A 3 -2.70 -7.24 -34.94
CA GLN A 3 -3.97 -7.27 -34.22
C GLN A 3 -4.27 -8.71 -33.78
N GLY A 4 -4.56 -8.93 -32.52
CA GLY A 4 -4.99 -10.24 -32.01
C GLY A 4 -4.04 -10.94 -31.02
N ASP A 5 -2.89 -10.37 -30.68
CA ASP A 5 -1.89 -11.00 -29.79
C ASP A 5 -2.18 -10.83 -28.27
N GLY A 6 -3.42 -10.51 -27.91
CA GLY A 6 -3.82 -10.33 -26.50
C GLY A 6 -3.42 -8.98 -25.91
N GLN A 7 -3.06 -8.01 -26.72
CA GLN A 7 -2.75 -6.65 -26.30
C GLN A 7 -3.96 -6.01 -25.61
N THR A 8 -3.71 -5.30 -24.51
CA THR A 8 -4.75 -4.61 -23.77
C THR A 8 -4.45 -3.12 -23.70
N PHE A 9 -5.37 -2.31 -24.18
CA PHE A 9 -5.36 -0.87 -24.01
C PHE A 9 -6.52 -0.48 -23.08
N SER A 10 -6.21 0.25 -22.02
CA SER A 10 -7.20 0.66 -21.02
C SER A 10 -7.16 2.16 -20.81
N ILE A 11 -8.35 2.76 -20.76
CA ILE A 11 -8.55 4.14 -20.33
C ILE A 11 -9.43 4.09 -19.09
N GLN A 12 -8.99 4.73 -18.03
CA GLN A 12 -9.71 4.84 -16.77
C GLN A 12 -9.92 6.31 -16.44
N ALA A 13 -11.15 6.69 -16.17
CA ALA A 13 -11.49 8.01 -15.66
C ALA A 13 -12.44 7.85 -14.49
N GLN A 14 -12.07 8.43 -13.36
CA GLN A 14 -12.87 8.41 -12.14
C GLN A 14 -12.92 9.82 -11.58
N ALA A 15 -14.11 10.31 -11.28
CA ALA A 15 -14.30 11.62 -10.70
C ALA A 15 -15.23 11.53 -9.48
N GLY A 16 -14.86 12.17 -8.42
CA GLY A 16 -15.65 12.36 -7.21
C GLY A 16 -15.59 13.81 -6.76
N GLN A 17 -16.32 14.13 -5.71
CA GLN A 17 -16.37 15.49 -5.16
C GLN A 17 -14.97 16.00 -4.75
N PHE A 18 -14.12 15.13 -4.24
CA PHE A 18 -12.82 15.49 -3.66
C PHE A 18 -11.62 14.95 -4.45
N PHE A 19 -11.85 14.15 -5.47
CA PHE A 19 -10.77 13.55 -6.24
C PHE A 19 -11.14 13.38 -7.71
N GLN A 20 -10.12 13.37 -8.55
CA GLN A 20 -10.20 13.00 -9.96
C GLN A 20 -9.00 12.13 -10.29
N ASN A 21 -9.25 10.98 -10.91
CA ASN A 21 -8.22 10.02 -11.28
C ASN A 21 -8.37 9.70 -12.77
N ASN A 22 -7.32 9.93 -13.54
CA ASN A 22 -7.30 9.62 -14.96
C ASN A 22 -6.10 8.72 -15.24
N GLY A 23 -6.30 7.64 -15.98
CA GLY A 23 -5.25 6.69 -16.32
C GLY A 23 -5.37 6.19 -17.73
N ILE A 24 -4.23 5.98 -18.35
CA ILE A 24 -4.08 5.29 -19.65
C ILE A 24 -3.03 4.22 -19.43
N SER A 25 -3.34 3.00 -19.87
CA SER A 25 -2.37 1.91 -19.81
C SER A 25 -2.42 1.05 -21.06
N PHE A 26 -1.27 0.53 -21.44
CA PHE A 26 -1.07 -0.43 -22.50
C PHE A 26 -0.26 -1.60 -21.97
N VAL A 27 -0.71 -2.82 -22.31
CA VAL A 27 -0.02 -4.06 -21.96
C VAL A 27 0.14 -4.92 -23.21
N GLU A 28 1.40 -5.29 -23.50
CA GLU A 28 1.79 -6.28 -24.50
C GLU A 28 2.23 -7.55 -23.76
N PRO A 29 1.43 -8.64 -23.74
CA PRO A 29 1.72 -9.83 -22.93
C PRO A 29 2.87 -10.69 -23.48
N TRP A 30 3.20 -10.58 -24.77
CA TRP A 30 4.16 -11.44 -25.46
C TRP A 30 5.26 -10.66 -26.20
N LEU A 31 5.89 -9.71 -25.53
CA LEU A 31 6.83 -8.75 -26.13
C LEU A 31 7.91 -9.42 -27.02
N PHE A 32 8.39 -10.60 -26.67
CA PHE A 32 9.43 -11.32 -27.42
C PHE A 32 8.95 -12.61 -28.08
N GLY A 33 7.65 -12.88 -28.09
CA GLY A 33 7.00 -14.00 -28.78
C GLY A 33 7.31 -15.43 -28.28
N THR A 34 8.40 -15.63 -27.55
CA THR A 34 8.87 -16.97 -27.15
C THR A 34 8.73 -17.27 -25.66
N ARG A 35 8.60 -16.26 -24.82
CA ARG A 35 8.42 -16.40 -23.37
C ARG A 35 7.37 -15.41 -22.90
N PRO A 36 6.52 -15.78 -21.91
CA PRO A 36 5.56 -14.85 -21.34
C PRO A 36 6.30 -13.71 -20.63
N THR A 37 6.54 -12.65 -21.40
CA THR A 37 7.15 -11.40 -20.94
C THR A 37 6.20 -10.28 -21.33
N ALA A 38 5.50 -9.74 -20.34
CA ALA A 38 4.57 -8.65 -20.55
C ALA A 38 5.28 -7.31 -20.41
N LEU A 39 5.13 -6.44 -21.40
CA LEU A 39 5.48 -5.02 -21.30
C LEU A 39 4.24 -4.25 -20.85
N SER A 40 4.38 -3.43 -19.85
CA SER A 40 3.35 -2.49 -19.41
C SER A 40 3.85 -1.05 -19.50
N VAL A 41 3.02 -0.18 -20.05
CA VAL A 41 3.25 1.28 -20.07
C VAL A 41 2.03 1.94 -19.46
N SER A 42 2.20 2.84 -18.51
CA SER A 42 1.09 3.55 -17.90
C SER A 42 1.38 5.02 -17.64
N LEU A 43 0.34 5.83 -17.81
CA LEU A 43 0.28 7.24 -17.44
C LEU A 43 -0.92 7.44 -16.54
N ASN A 44 -0.70 8.03 -15.36
CA ASN A 44 -1.77 8.29 -14.42
C ASN A 44 -1.66 9.71 -13.88
N GLN A 45 -2.82 10.33 -13.65
CA GLN A 45 -2.93 11.61 -12.97
C GLN A 45 -4.00 11.53 -11.91
N SER A 46 -3.63 11.83 -10.67
CA SER A 46 -4.54 11.97 -9.53
C SER A 46 -4.58 13.41 -9.07
N LEU A 47 -5.76 13.97 -9.00
CA LEU A 47 -6.00 15.31 -8.47
C LEU A 47 -6.92 15.21 -7.26
N VAL A 48 -6.42 15.65 -6.13
CA VAL A 48 -7.14 15.68 -4.86
C VAL A 48 -7.42 17.13 -4.50
N ARG A 49 -8.66 17.43 -4.12
CA ARG A 49 -9.12 18.77 -3.74
C ARG A 49 -9.95 18.67 -2.46
N TYR A 50 -9.60 19.47 -1.47
CA TYR A 50 -10.40 19.66 -0.27
C TYR A 50 -10.62 21.14 -0.06
N SER A 51 -11.83 21.51 0.39
CA SER A 51 -12.07 22.83 0.94
C SER A 51 -11.99 22.72 2.45
N ASP A 52 -11.23 23.62 3.07
CA ASP A 52 -11.22 23.75 4.53
C ASP A 52 -12.50 24.45 5.01
N ALA A 53 -12.68 24.52 6.33
CA ALA A 53 -13.84 25.15 6.95
C ALA A 53 -13.93 26.68 6.65
N TYR A 54 -12.86 27.29 6.13
CA TYR A 54 -12.77 28.70 5.78
C TYR A 54 -12.92 28.96 4.27
N GLY A 55 -13.23 27.90 3.48
CA GLY A 55 -13.41 28.00 2.03
C GLY A 55 -12.12 28.01 1.22
N SER A 56 -10.97 27.79 1.85
CA SER A 56 -9.69 27.70 1.17
C SER A 56 -9.54 26.33 0.50
N THR A 57 -9.14 26.30 -0.76
CA THR A 57 -9.00 25.04 -1.52
C THR A 57 -7.61 24.49 -1.35
N GLN A 58 -7.52 23.28 -0.77
CA GLN A 58 -6.33 22.47 -0.71
C GLN A 58 -6.26 21.62 -1.99
N LYS A 59 -5.12 21.59 -2.65
CA LYS A 59 -4.91 20.87 -3.91
C LYS A 59 -3.63 20.05 -3.88
N LEU A 60 -3.74 18.78 -4.25
CA LEU A 60 -2.61 17.90 -4.51
C LEU A 60 -2.79 17.28 -5.89
N ASN A 61 -1.82 17.47 -6.77
CA ASN A 61 -1.76 16.86 -8.09
C ASN A 61 -0.58 15.89 -8.14
N ILE A 62 -0.86 14.63 -8.44
CA ILE A 62 0.14 13.58 -8.59
C ILE A 62 0.09 13.09 -10.02
N PHE A 63 1.16 13.27 -10.77
CA PHE A 63 1.33 12.68 -12.09
C PHE A 63 2.32 11.53 -12.01
N SER A 64 2.05 10.41 -12.66
CA SER A 64 2.97 9.29 -12.76
C SER A 64 3.02 8.71 -14.17
N ALA A 65 4.23 8.37 -14.61
CA ALA A 65 4.50 7.63 -15.82
C ALA A 65 5.36 6.42 -15.48
N SER A 66 5.02 5.24 -15.96
CA SER A 66 5.79 4.03 -15.71
C SER A 66 5.92 3.14 -16.94
N VAL A 67 7.04 2.44 -17.00
CA VAL A 67 7.29 1.36 -17.96
C VAL A 67 7.83 0.18 -17.17
N GLY A 68 7.26 -0.99 -17.39
CA GLY A 68 7.62 -2.20 -16.67
C GLY A 68 7.60 -3.44 -17.54
N LEU A 69 8.43 -4.40 -17.18
CA LEU A 69 8.49 -5.74 -17.75
C LEU A 69 8.15 -6.74 -16.66
N ASN A 70 7.18 -7.61 -16.91
CA ASN A 70 6.85 -8.72 -16.04
C ASN A 70 7.12 -10.04 -16.77
N ARG A 71 8.00 -10.87 -16.22
CA ARG A 71 8.44 -12.12 -16.81
C ARG A 71 8.14 -13.29 -15.90
N LEU A 72 7.45 -14.31 -16.42
CA LEU A 72 7.32 -15.59 -15.74
C LEU A 72 8.66 -16.33 -15.73
N LEU A 73 9.05 -16.80 -14.56
CA LEU A 73 10.27 -17.58 -14.35
C LEU A 73 9.93 -19.08 -14.40
N ARG A 74 10.92 -19.91 -14.75
CA ARG A 74 10.79 -21.39 -14.74
C ARG A 74 11.49 -22.02 -13.55
N TRP A 75 12.26 -21.23 -12.83
CA TRP A 75 13.00 -21.67 -11.65
C TRP A 75 12.76 -20.66 -10.51
N PRO A 76 12.53 -21.10 -9.27
CA PRO A 76 12.53 -22.49 -8.76
C PRO A 76 11.28 -23.32 -9.15
N ASP A 77 10.14 -22.68 -9.46
CA ASP A 77 8.91 -23.28 -9.99
C ASP A 77 8.21 -22.32 -10.95
N ASP A 78 7.15 -22.80 -11.63
CA ASP A 78 6.42 -22.04 -12.66
C ASP A 78 5.47 -20.96 -12.09
N TYR A 79 5.44 -20.79 -10.76
CA TYR A 79 4.60 -19.77 -10.10
C TYR A 79 5.33 -18.46 -9.87
N PHE A 80 6.64 -18.39 -10.12
CA PHE A 80 7.42 -17.18 -9.94
C PHE A 80 7.30 -16.21 -11.11
N SER A 81 7.18 -14.93 -10.80
CA SER A 81 7.32 -13.85 -11.77
C SER A 81 8.28 -12.78 -11.26
N LEU A 82 9.05 -12.20 -12.18
CA LEU A 82 9.95 -11.10 -11.94
C LEU A 82 9.44 -9.86 -12.65
N TYR A 83 9.16 -8.83 -11.87
CA TYR A 83 8.86 -7.49 -12.36
C TYR A 83 10.09 -6.61 -12.29
N THR A 84 10.37 -5.86 -13.36
CA THR A 84 11.36 -4.79 -13.39
C THR A 84 10.78 -3.58 -14.09
N GLY A 85 10.96 -2.39 -13.54
CA GLY A 85 10.37 -1.20 -14.14
C GLY A 85 11.04 0.09 -13.70
N ILE A 86 10.73 1.14 -14.44
CA ILE A 86 11.07 2.51 -14.12
C ILE A 86 9.81 3.32 -13.95
N GLN A 87 9.83 4.27 -13.04
CA GLN A 87 8.70 5.14 -12.74
C GLN A 87 9.18 6.57 -12.53
N TYR A 88 8.47 7.50 -13.14
CA TYR A 88 8.57 8.91 -12.83
C TYR A 88 7.27 9.37 -12.16
N GLN A 89 7.39 10.12 -11.07
CA GLN A 89 6.25 10.77 -10.40
C GLN A 89 6.58 12.21 -10.11
N SER A 90 5.59 13.10 -10.27
CA SER A 90 5.65 14.46 -9.75
C SER A 90 4.49 14.70 -8.80
N TYR A 91 4.80 15.39 -7.72
CA TYR A 91 3.86 15.85 -6.70
C TYR A 91 3.86 17.37 -6.73
N ASP A 92 2.69 17.97 -7.00
CA ASP A 92 2.50 19.41 -6.92
C ASP A 92 1.39 19.69 -5.91
N PHE A 93 1.69 20.42 -4.84
CA PHE A 93 0.74 20.72 -3.79
C PHE A 93 0.64 22.22 -3.55
N ASN A 94 -0.59 22.65 -3.34
CA ASN A 94 -0.92 24.03 -3.08
C ASN A 94 -1.93 24.10 -1.94
N ASN A 95 -1.58 24.85 -0.92
CA ASN A 95 -2.35 24.96 0.33
C ASN A 95 -2.66 23.57 0.97
N TYR A 96 -1.89 22.55 0.64
CA TYR A 96 -2.05 21.18 1.11
C TYR A 96 -0.96 20.83 2.13
N PRO A 97 -1.32 20.46 3.37
CA PRO A 97 -0.32 20.25 4.43
C PRO A 97 0.45 18.94 4.22
N PHE A 98 1.72 19.02 3.92
CA PHE A 98 2.66 17.91 3.95
C PHE A 98 3.62 18.03 5.13
N GLN A 99 3.83 16.91 5.82
CA GLN A 99 4.78 16.83 6.93
C GLN A 99 6.19 16.47 6.44
N PHE A 100 7.12 17.38 6.69
CA PHE A 100 8.54 17.21 6.42
C PHE A 100 9.30 17.18 7.75
N GLY A 101 9.40 16.00 8.36
CA GLY A 101 9.93 15.89 9.72
C GLY A 101 9.02 16.64 10.71
N ASN A 102 9.56 17.67 11.36
CA ASN A 102 8.84 18.48 12.34
C ASN A 102 8.17 19.73 11.75
N THR A 103 8.32 19.98 10.44
CA THR A 103 7.74 21.15 9.75
C THR A 103 6.60 20.73 8.85
N THR A 104 5.60 21.60 8.69
CA THR A 104 4.49 21.44 7.75
C THR A 104 4.67 22.43 6.62
N GLU A 105 4.76 21.94 5.40
CA GLU A 105 4.80 22.76 4.20
C GLU A 105 3.45 22.70 3.49
N TYR A 106 2.97 23.85 3.04
CA TYR A 106 1.66 23.97 2.40
C TYR A 106 1.73 24.07 0.88
N ASN A 107 2.86 24.52 0.34
CA ASN A 107 3.05 24.73 -1.09
C ASN A 107 4.38 24.18 -1.54
N GLY A 108 4.40 23.48 -2.68
CA GLY A 108 5.65 23.00 -3.22
C GLY A 108 5.47 21.93 -4.28
N SER A 109 6.61 21.40 -4.72
CA SER A 109 6.65 20.29 -5.64
C SER A 109 7.80 19.34 -5.31
N ALA A 110 7.59 18.05 -5.58
CA ALA A 110 8.62 17.03 -5.46
C ALA A 110 8.60 16.11 -6.68
N LYS A 111 9.75 15.60 -7.06
CA LYS A 111 9.92 14.68 -8.19
C LYS A 111 10.57 13.39 -7.73
N ASN A 112 10.10 12.29 -8.26
CA ASN A 112 10.57 10.95 -7.97
C ASN A 112 10.86 10.21 -9.28
N PHE A 113 12.11 9.83 -9.49
CA PHE A 113 12.47 8.90 -10.55
C PHE A 113 13.03 7.64 -9.89
N SER A 114 12.33 6.53 -10.04
CA SER A 114 12.63 5.31 -9.31
C SER A 114 12.70 4.09 -10.21
N PHE A 115 13.52 3.14 -9.77
CA PHE A 115 13.59 1.78 -10.29
C PHE A 115 12.81 0.86 -9.35
N ASN A 116 12.05 -0.06 -9.93
CA ASN A 116 11.24 -1.02 -9.20
C ASN A 116 11.65 -2.43 -9.63
N VAL A 117 11.93 -3.28 -8.66
CA VAL A 117 12.19 -4.71 -8.87
C VAL A 117 11.28 -5.48 -7.91
N GLY A 118 10.52 -6.42 -8.44
CA GLY A 118 9.61 -7.24 -7.66
C GLY A 118 9.71 -8.71 -8.05
N LEU A 119 9.81 -9.57 -7.07
CA LEU A 119 9.70 -11.01 -7.23
C LEU A 119 8.42 -11.46 -6.55
N SER A 120 7.54 -12.12 -7.29
CA SER A 120 6.31 -12.68 -6.73
C SER A 120 6.19 -14.15 -7.04
N ARG A 121 5.59 -14.90 -6.12
CA ARG A 121 5.20 -16.29 -6.29
C ARG A 121 3.73 -16.42 -5.94
N ASN A 122 2.91 -16.83 -6.90
CA ASN A 122 1.48 -17.02 -6.69
C ASN A 122 1.07 -18.46 -7.02
N SER A 123 0.93 -19.26 -5.99
CA SER A 123 0.38 -20.62 -6.06
C SER A 123 -0.97 -20.75 -5.33
N ALA A 124 -1.54 -19.65 -4.88
CA ALA A 124 -2.84 -19.61 -4.21
C ALA A 124 -3.94 -19.94 -5.21
N GLY A 125 -4.37 -21.16 -5.26
CA GLY A 125 -5.43 -21.80 -6.04
C GLY A 125 -6.18 -21.00 -7.12
N MET A 126 -7.06 -21.64 -7.86
CA MET A 126 -7.81 -21.01 -8.97
C MET A 126 -8.93 -20.07 -8.52
N ASP A 127 -9.34 -20.09 -7.25
CA ASP A 127 -10.37 -19.19 -6.74
C ASP A 127 -9.74 -17.96 -6.07
N PRO A 128 -9.76 -16.78 -6.73
CA PRO A 128 -9.15 -15.57 -6.18
C PRO A 128 -9.91 -14.99 -4.97
N ILE A 129 -11.17 -15.38 -4.77
CA ILE A 129 -12.01 -14.84 -3.68
C ILE A 129 -11.85 -15.67 -2.40
N PHE A 130 -11.76 -17.00 -2.56
CA PHE A 130 -11.64 -17.92 -1.44
C PHE A 130 -10.57 -18.98 -1.72
N PRO A 131 -9.27 -18.62 -1.73
CA PRO A 131 -8.21 -19.61 -1.83
C PRO A 131 -8.23 -20.55 -0.64
N THR A 132 -8.11 -21.86 -0.90
CA THR A 132 -8.12 -22.90 0.13
C THR A 132 -6.76 -23.47 0.44
N GLN A 133 -5.80 -23.29 -0.48
CA GLN A 133 -4.42 -23.77 -0.36
C GLN A 133 -3.47 -22.92 -1.21
N GLY A 134 -2.19 -23.05 -0.94
CA GLY A 134 -1.13 -22.37 -1.66
C GLY A 134 -0.69 -21.07 -1.00
N SER A 135 0.05 -20.26 -1.72
CA SER A 135 0.61 -19.02 -1.18
C SER A 135 0.71 -17.92 -2.24
N ASN A 136 0.63 -16.68 -1.78
CA ASN A 136 1.03 -15.50 -2.54
C ASN A 136 2.14 -14.79 -1.77
N ILE A 137 3.35 -14.78 -2.32
CA ILE A 137 4.54 -14.21 -1.69
C ILE A 137 5.09 -13.15 -2.62
N GLU A 138 5.34 -11.96 -2.10
CA GLU A 138 5.85 -10.81 -2.83
C GLU A 138 7.04 -10.22 -2.08
N ALA A 139 8.13 -9.98 -2.81
CA ALA A 139 9.26 -9.19 -2.35
C ALA A 139 9.53 -8.10 -3.37
N SER A 140 9.56 -6.85 -2.94
CA SER A 140 9.80 -5.72 -3.84
C SER A 140 10.79 -4.73 -3.28
N VAL A 141 11.57 -4.16 -4.17
CA VAL A 141 12.52 -3.08 -3.89
C VAL A 141 12.23 -1.93 -4.86
N LYS A 142 11.97 -0.76 -4.31
CA LYS A 142 11.88 0.51 -5.04
C LYS A 142 13.05 1.39 -4.61
N PHE A 143 13.81 1.92 -5.54
CA PHE A 143 14.95 2.76 -5.22
C PHE A 143 15.15 3.87 -6.25
N THR A 144 15.70 4.97 -5.80
CA THR A 144 16.04 6.14 -6.63
C THR A 144 17.54 6.26 -6.80
N PRO A 145 18.03 7.03 -7.79
CA PRO A 145 19.43 7.41 -7.82
C PRO A 145 19.80 8.19 -6.55
N PRO A 146 21.02 8.00 -6.02
CA PRO A 146 21.53 8.74 -4.86
C PRO A 146 22.03 10.13 -5.27
N TYR A 147 21.13 11.06 -5.55
CA TYR A 147 21.46 12.41 -6.07
C TYR A 147 22.40 13.17 -5.15
N SER A 148 22.23 13.05 -3.83
CA SER A 148 23.05 13.74 -2.83
C SER A 148 24.53 13.35 -2.84
N LEU A 149 24.87 12.17 -3.39
CA LEU A 149 26.25 11.74 -3.54
C LEU A 149 26.98 12.47 -4.70
N PHE A 150 26.22 13.04 -5.64
CA PHE A 150 26.77 13.66 -6.85
C PHE A 150 26.72 15.18 -6.82
N ASP A 151 25.75 15.80 -6.12
CA ASP A 151 25.54 17.26 -6.20
C ASP A 151 26.32 18.07 -5.15
N LYS A 152 26.97 17.41 -4.18
CA LYS A 152 27.82 18.02 -3.14
C LYS A 152 27.18 19.19 -2.36
N LYS A 153 25.85 19.21 -2.23
CA LYS A 153 25.13 20.23 -1.47
C LYS A 153 25.15 19.95 0.02
N ASP A 154 25.14 21.01 0.81
CA ASP A 154 24.91 20.91 2.25
C ASP A 154 23.41 20.88 2.54
N TYR A 155 22.91 19.67 2.81
CA TYR A 155 21.49 19.45 3.10
C TYR A 155 21.11 19.84 4.54
N SER A 156 22.08 20.07 5.44
CA SER A 156 21.78 20.42 6.83
C SER A 156 21.09 21.79 6.96
N THR A 157 21.47 22.73 6.10
CA THR A 157 20.99 24.12 6.14
C THR A 157 19.84 24.43 5.18
N MET A 158 19.48 23.48 4.31
CA MET A 158 18.42 23.68 3.32
C MET A 158 17.01 23.66 3.93
N ALA A 159 16.09 24.43 3.36
CA ALA A 159 14.67 24.35 3.68
C ALA A 159 14.12 22.96 3.33
N ALA A 160 13.13 22.48 4.10
CA ALA A 160 12.57 21.13 3.94
C ALA A 160 12.07 20.86 2.52
N ILE A 161 11.38 21.82 1.90
CA ILE A 161 10.87 21.69 0.54
C ILE A 161 11.98 21.54 -0.52
N ASP A 162 13.08 22.24 -0.34
CA ASP A 162 14.22 22.17 -1.29
C ASP A 162 14.99 20.86 -1.16
N LYS A 163 15.07 20.30 0.06
CA LYS A 163 15.68 18.99 0.30
C LYS A 163 15.02 17.88 -0.50
N TYR A 164 13.69 17.92 -0.64
CA TYR A 164 12.89 16.87 -1.27
C TYR A 164 12.44 17.21 -2.69
N LYS A 165 13.08 18.18 -3.35
CA LYS A 165 12.80 18.50 -4.76
C LYS A 165 13.00 17.30 -5.69
N TRP A 166 14.01 16.49 -5.44
CA TRP A 166 14.20 15.15 -5.98
C TRP A 166 14.25 14.17 -4.83
N LEU A 167 13.31 13.23 -4.82
CA LEU A 167 13.22 12.22 -3.77
C LEU A 167 14.35 11.22 -3.89
N GLU A 168 15.02 10.95 -2.77
CA GLU A 168 16.14 10.03 -2.67
C GLU A 168 15.86 9.00 -1.57
N PHE A 169 15.72 7.72 -1.96
CA PHE A 169 15.40 6.66 -1.01
C PHE A 169 15.58 5.27 -1.60
N TYR A 170 15.57 4.29 -0.71
CA TYR A 170 15.28 2.90 -1.01
C TYR A 170 14.16 2.40 -0.10
N LYS A 171 13.29 1.56 -0.67
CA LYS A 171 12.11 1.01 -0.02
C LYS A 171 12.01 -0.47 -0.32
N VAL A 172 11.96 -1.30 0.72
CA VAL A 172 11.85 -2.75 0.62
C VAL A 172 10.53 -3.16 1.24
N LYS A 173 9.75 -4.00 0.54
CA LYS A 173 8.52 -4.59 1.05
C LYS A 173 8.53 -6.09 0.85
N LEU A 174 8.05 -6.79 1.88
CA LEU A 174 7.86 -8.22 1.89
C LEU A 174 6.42 -8.49 2.31
N LYS A 175 5.74 -9.34 1.55
CA LYS A 175 4.39 -9.79 1.87
C LYS A 175 4.28 -11.27 1.59
N ALA A 176 3.65 -12.00 2.50
CA ALA A 176 3.34 -13.41 2.34
C ALA A 176 1.92 -13.67 2.84
N ASP A 177 1.10 -14.25 1.98
CA ASP A 177 -0.20 -14.83 2.29
C ASP A 177 -0.12 -16.34 2.07
N VAL A 178 -0.42 -17.14 3.09
CA VAL A 178 -0.40 -18.60 2.99
C VAL A 178 -1.74 -19.16 3.39
N TYR A 179 -2.27 -20.06 2.58
CA TYR A 179 -3.58 -20.67 2.77
C TYR A 179 -3.45 -22.17 2.98
N ASN A 180 -4.08 -22.68 4.03
CA ASN A 180 -4.10 -24.10 4.36
C ASN A 180 -5.50 -24.53 4.78
N THR A 181 -6.03 -25.57 4.16
CA THR A 181 -7.23 -26.23 4.66
C THR A 181 -6.90 -26.99 5.94
N VAL A 182 -7.55 -26.63 7.04
CA VAL A 182 -7.31 -27.24 8.36
C VAL A 182 -8.14 -28.50 8.52
N VAL A 183 -9.46 -28.38 8.39
CA VAL A 183 -10.40 -29.49 8.47
C VAL A 183 -11.66 -29.18 7.66
N GLY A 184 -12.10 -30.12 6.84
CA GLY A 184 -13.30 -29.97 6.02
C GLY A 184 -13.23 -28.75 5.10
N LYS A 185 -14.06 -27.74 5.38
CA LYS A 185 -14.10 -26.48 4.62
C LYS A 185 -13.42 -25.32 5.34
N LEU A 186 -12.85 -25.55 6.53
CA LEU A 186 -12.19 -24.53 7.32
C LEU A 186 -10.79 -24.25 6.76
N VAL A 187 -10.50 -23.01 6.43
CA VAL A 187 -9.23 -22.56 5.87
C VAL A 187 -8.55 -21.61 6.85
N LEU A 188 -7.28 -21.89 7.14
CA LEU A 188 -6.38 -20.96 7.82
C LEU A 188 -5.64 -20.15 6.77
N ARG A 189 -5.77 -18.82 6.83
CA ARG A 189 -4.90 -17.87 6.14
C ARG A 189 -3.95 -17.26 7.14
N THR A 190 -2.66 -17.27 6.83
CA THR A 190 -1.64 -16.55 7.59
C THR A 190 -1.02 -15.46 6.71
N VAL A 191 -0.85 -14.27 7.29
CA VAL A 191 -0.30 -13.10 6.62
C VAL A 191 0.94 -12.63 7.37
N ALA A 192 1.99 -12.30 6.63
CA ALA A 192 3.15 -11.59 7.15
C ALA A 192 3.51 -10.47 6.17
N GLU A 193 3.56 -9.24 6.66
CA GLU A 193 3.94 -8.07 5.89
C GLU A 193 4.99 -7.26 6.63
N MET A 194 5.98 -6.78 5.90
CA MET A 194 7.03 -5.92 6.42
C MET A 194 7.41 -4.87 5.36
N GLY A 195 7.70 -3.67 5.81
CA GLY A 195 8.19 -2.60 4.94
C GLY A 195 9.28 -1.80 5.63
N PHE A 196 10.28 -1.44 4.84
CA PHE A 196 11.43 -0.66 5.26
C PHE A 196 11.67 0.45 4.25
N LEU A 197 11.81 1.68 4.73
CA LEU A 197 12.10 2.87 3.95
C LEU A 197 13.26 3.61 4.60
N ASN A 198 14.25 4.02 3.79
CA ASN A 198 15.30 4.91 4.28
C ASN A 198 15.88 5.76 3.12
N GLY A 199 16.55 6.85 3.48
CA GLY A 199 17.36 7.64 2.56
C GLY A 199 18.82 7.17 2.53
N TYR A 200 19.56 7.49 1.47
CA TYR A 200 21.01 7.22 1.41
C TYR A 200 21.81 8.24 2.23
N ASN A 201 21.31 9.47 2.32
CA ASN A 201 21.91 10.54 3.09
C ASN A 201 21.15 10.75 4.41
N LYS A 202 21.88 10.76 5.53
CA LYS A 202 21.30 10.92 6.87
C LYS A 202 20.66 12.29 7.09
N GLU A 203 21.15 13.33 6.43
CA GLU A 203 20.61 14.70 6.54
C GLU A 203 19.30 14.88 5.76
N LEU A 204 19.12 14.11 4.68
CA LEU A 204 17.86 14.03 3.96
C LEU A 204 16.86 13.17 4.71
N GLY A 205 17.29 12.02 5.21
CA GLY A 205 16.42 11.04 5.81
C GLY A 205 15.43 10.40 4.82
N ALA A 206 14.41 9.75 5.34
CA ALA A 206 13.35 9.13 4.53
C ALA A 206 12.35 10.19 4.03
N PRO A 207 12.01 10.20 2.72
CA PRO A 207 11.11 11.20 2.16
C PRO A 207 9.68 11.05 2.70
N PRO A 208 8.93 12.14 2.87
CA PRO A 208 7.60 12.12 3.46
C PRO A 208 6.55 11.44 2.57
N PHE A 209 6.71 11.49 1.24
CA PHE A 209 5.74 10.97 0.27
C PHE A 209 5.71 9.44 0.16
N GLU A 210 6.72 8.74 0.67
CA GLU A 210 6.86 7.29 0.57
C GLU A 210 6.65 6.55 1.89
N ARG A 211 6.31 7.28 2.97
CA ARG A 211 6.14 6.72 4.30
C ARG A 211 4.89 5.86 4.43
N PHE A 212 4.94 4.93 5.38
CA PHE A 212 3.85 4.02 5.69
C PHE A 212 2.91 4.60 6.74
N TYR A 213 1.61 4.33 6.57
CA TYR A 213 0.57 4.71 7.50
C TYR A 213 -0.23 3.46 7.89
N VAL A 214 -0.08 3.02 9.13
CA VAL A 214 -0.62 1.75 9.62
C VAL A 214 -1.85 2.00 10.47
N GLY A 215 -2.92 1.27 10.21
CA GLY A 215 -4.16 1.34 11.00
C GLY A 215 -5.41 1.07 10.16
N GLY A 216 -6.48 0.66 10.82
CA GLY A 216 -7.80 0.44 10.23
C GLY A 216 -7.83 -0.54 9.07
N THR A 217 -8.59 -0.22 8.06
CA THR A 217 -8.69 -0.99 6.81
C THR A 217 -8.13 -0.26 5.60
N GLY A 218 -7.70 0.99 5.77
CA GLY A 218 -7.21 1.82 4.67
C GLY A 218 -8.32 2.42 3.78
N LEU A 219 -9.59 2.01 3.96
CA LEU A 219 -10.67 2.43 3.08
C LEU A 219 -11.25 3.81 3.41
N PHE A 220 -11.25 4.21 4.66
CA PHE A 220 -11.90 5.43 5.13
C PHE A 220 -10.97 6.30 5.99
N GLY A 221 -9.94 6.83 5.37
CA GLY A 221 -9.28 8.04 5.86
C GLY A 221 -9.62 9.26 5.02
N GLY A 222 -10.49 9.09 4.01
CA GLY A 222 -11.05 10.18 3.20
C GLY A 222 -10.08 10.93 2.30
N ARG A 223 -8.79 10.55 2.23
CA ARG A 223 -7.80 11.29 1.45
C ARG A 223 -7.04 10.34 0.51
N PHE A 224 -7.28 10.49 -0.78
CA PHE A 224 -6.54 9.82 -1.86
C PHE A 224 -5.26 10.60 -2.17
N ASP A 225 -4.39 10.74 -1.20
CA ASP A 225 -3.19 11.59 -1.27
C ASP A 225 -1.91 10.85 -1.62
N GLY A 226 -2.03 9.62 -2.10
CA GLY A 226 -0.90 8.80 -2.52
C GLY A 226 -0.09 8.17 -1.38
N ARG A 227 -0.54 8.31 -0.13
CA ARG A 227 0.09 7.65 1.02
C ARG A 227 -0.08 6.14 0.94
N GLU A 228 0.93 5.41 1.40
CA GLU A 228 0.84 3.97 1.52
C GLU A 228 0.17 3.58 2.84
N LEU A 229 -1.06 3.09 2.73
CA LEU A 229 -1.86 2.65 3.87
C LEU A 229 -1.66 1.15 4.10
N VAL A 230 -1.39 0.78 5.34
CA VAL A 230 -1.24 -0.62 5.78
C VAL A 230 -2.35 -0.92 6.77
N ALA A 231 -3.21 -1.86 6.41
CA ALA A 231 -4.35 -2.20 7.25
C ALA A 231 -3.90 -2.88 8.55
N LEU A 232 -4.50 -2.49 9.69
CA LEU A 232 -4.43 -3.20 10.95
C LEU A 232 -5.78 -3.04 11.67
N ARG A 233 -6.60 -4.08 11.63
CA ARG A 233 -7.95 -4.08 12.20
C ARG A 233 -7.92 -3.97 13.72
N GLY A 234 -8.95 -3.35 14.31
CA GLY A 234 -9.00 -3.07 15.75
C GLY A 234 -8.35 -1.73 16.14
N TYR A 235 -7.80 -1.01 15.17
CA TYR A 235 -7.27 0.35 15.32
C TYR A 235 -7.93 1.29 14.32
N GLU A 236 -7.92 2.60 14.59
CA GLU A 236 -8.44 3.59 13.66
C GLU A 236 -7.59 3.67 12.37
N ASN A 237 -8.20 4.15 11.30
CA ASN A 237 -7.43 4.50 10.11
C ASN A 237 -6.42 5.59 10.46
N ALA A 238 -5.19 5.41 10.02
CA ALA A 238 -4.15 6.39 10.28
C ALA A 238 -4.57 7.78 9.78
N SER A 239 -4.41 8.79 10.63
CA SER A 239 -4.68 10.17 10.28
C SER A 239 -3.75 10.66 9.16
N SER A 240 -4.07 11.80 8.55
CA SER A 240 -3.26 12.34 7.44
C SER A 240 -1.84 12.70 7.84
N THR A 241 -1.59 12.95 9.10
CA THR A 241 -0.27 13.33 9.64
C THR A 241 0.38 12.23 10.46
N GLY A 242 -0.37 11.24 10.91
CA GLY A 242 0.04 10.31 11.95
C GLY A 242 0.13 10.99 13.32
N GLY A 243 0.36 10.23 14.37
CA GLY A 243 0.67 10.73 15.70
C GLY A 243 -0.48 11.37 16.47
N THR A 244 -1.74 11.23 16.03
CA THR A 244 -2.91 11.63 16.83
C THR A 244 -3.15 10.65 17.97
N ILE A 245 -4.10 10.95 18.86
CA ILE A 245 -4.40 10.11 20.01
C ILE A 245 -4.88 8.70 19.61
N ASP A 246 -5.52 8.57 18.45
CA ASP A 246 -6.06 7.30 17.95
C ASP A 246 -5.10 6.56 17.01
N ASP A 247 -3.97 7.16 16.64
CA ASP A 247 -3.01 6.57 15.73
C ASP A 247 -2.05 5.57 16.38
N ILE A 248 -1.69 4.55 15.61
CA ILE A 248 -0.51 3.73 15.89
C ILE A 248 0.69 4.13 15.02
N THR A 249 0.46 4.96 14.02
CA THR A 249 1.49 5.50 13.12
C THR A 249 2.14 6.73 13.76
N PRO A 250 3.49 6.80 13.83
CA PRO A 250 4.19 7.98 14.31
C PRO A 250 3.87 9.23 13.50
N TYR A 251 4.02 10.41 14.13
CA TYR A 251 3.87 11.68 13.45
C TYR A 251 4.75 11.78 12.21
N GLY A 252 4.16 12.24 11.10
CA GLY A 252 4.80 12.32 9.80
C GLY A 252 4.92 10.97 9.05
N GLY A 253 4.30 9.90 9.56
CA GLY A 253 4.33 8.57 8.96
C GLY A 253 5.53 7.71 9.40
N ALA A 254 5.44 6.43 9.19
CA ALA A 254 6.44 5.44 9.58
C ALA A 254 7.43 5.14 8.44
N THR A 255 8.65 4.78 8.80
CA THR A 255 9.67 4.27 7.87
C THR A 255 9.82 2.76 7.93
N ILE A 256 9.31 2.15 8.99
CA ILE A 256 9.32 0.70 9.18
C ILE A 256 7.95 0.28 9.68
N TYR A 257 7.43 -0.81 9.15
CA TYR A 257 6.27 -1.48 9.73
C TYR A 257 6.41 -3.00 9.65
N ASN A 258 5.70 -3.68 10.51
CA ASN A 258 5.37 -5.09 10.37
C ASN A 258 3.90 -5.32 10.68
N ARG A 259 3.35 -6.37 10.07
CA ARG A 259 1.99 -6.86 10.30
C ARG A 259 1.96 -8.36 10.15
N PHE A 260 1.31 -9.02 11.10
CA PHE A 260 1.06 -10.45 11.10
C PHE A 260 -0.43 -10.68 11.33
N ALA A 261 -1.02 -11.62 10.62
CA ALA A 261 -2.40 -12.01 10.83
C ALA A 261 -2.58 -13.52 10.68
N ALA A 262 -3.49 -14.06 11.47
CA ALA A 262 -4.00 -15.41 11.33
C ALA A 262 -5.53 -15.33 11.25
N GLU A 263 -6.11 -15.81 10.14
CA GLU A 263 -7.54 -15.81 9.90
C GLU A 263 -8.05 -17.23 9.69
N LEU A 264 -9.05 -17.62 10.45
CA LEU A 264 -9.84 -18.81 10.18
C LEU A 264 -11.06 -18.42 9.36
N ARG A 265 -11.18 -18.98 8.17
CA ARG A 265 -12.21 -18.68 7.18
C ARG A 265 -13.11 -19.89 6.94
N TYR A 266 -14.43 -19.67 6.97
CA TYR A 266 -15.40 -20.71 6.71
C TYR A 266 -16.39 -20.29 5.63
N PRO A 267 -16.52 -21.05 4.51
CA PRO A 267 -17.43 -20.72 3.43
C PRO A 267 -18.87 -21.05 3.82
N ILE A 268 -19.74 -20.05 3.76
CA ILE A 268 -21.18 -20.19 4.00
C ILE A 268 -21.89 -20.54 2.70
N SER A 269 -21.60 -19.79 1.63
CA SER A 269 -22.14 -20.02 0.28
C SER A 269 -21.06 -19.74 -0.76
N MET A 270 -20.88 -20.65 -1.72
CA MET A 270 -19.90 -20.52 -2.80
C MET A 270 -20.57 -20.63 -4.17
N ASN A 271 -21.73 -19.99 -4.32
CA ASN A 271 -22.48 -19.97 -5.58
C ASN A 271 -21.84 -18.99 -6.58
N GLN A 272 -22.09 -19.20 -7.87
CA GLN A 272 -21.58 -18.31 -8.93
C GLN A 272 -22.08 -16.87 -8.79
N THR A 273 -23.30 -16.68 -8.29
CA THR A 273 -23.92 -15.36 -8.15
C THR A 273 -23.40 -14.61 -6.95
N ALA A 274 -23.10 -15.30 -5.85
CA ALA A 274 -22.59 -14.70 -4.63
C ALA A 274 -21.74 -15.71 -3.84
N LYS A 275 -20.54 -15.30 -3.44
CA LYS A 275 -19.68 -16.05 -2.52
C LYS A 275 -19.72 -15.38 -1.17
N ILE A 276 -20.08 -16.14 -0.13
CA ILE A 276 -20.21 -15.63 1.24
C ILE A 276 -19.38 -16.50 2.16
N TYR A 277 -18.51 -15.88 2.95
CA TYR A 277 -17.76 -16.57 3.99
C TYR A 277 -17.62 -15.74 5.26
N ALA A 278 -17.60 -16.41 6.38
CA ALA A 278 -17.29 -15.83 7.68
C ALA A 278 -15.81 -16.04 8.00
N LEU A 279 -15.26 -15.17 8.84
CA LEU A 279 -13.91 -15.29 9.33
C LEU A 279 -13.79 -14.81 10.78
N THR A 280 -12.79 -15.36 11.47
CA THR A 280 -12.28 -14.83 12.73
C THR A 280 -10.78 -14.60 12.54
N PHE A 281 -10.23 -13.61 13.25
CA PHE A 281 -8.82 -13.28 13.08
C PHE A 281 -8.13 -12.83 14.36
N LEU A 282 -6.84 -13.05 14.37
CA LEU A 282 -5.88 -12.44 15.28
C LEU A 282 -4.91 -11.64 14.43
N GLU A 283 -4.69 -10.37 14.77
CA GLU A 283 -3.71 -9.51 14.10
C GLU A 283 -2.74 -8.91 15.11
N GLY A 284 -1.55 -8.63 14.65
CA GLY A 284 -0.56 -7.86 15.37
C GLY A 284 0.37 -7.14 14.41
N GLY A 285 0.59 -5.86 14.65
CA GLY A 285 1.46 -5.03 13.83
C GLY A 285 1.91 -3.80 14.57
N ASN A 286 2.86 -3.09 14.03
CA ASN A 286 3.30 -1.80 14.57
C ASN A 286 4.06 -1.00 13.51
N ALA A 287 4.34 0.26 13.82
CA ALA A 287 4.97 1.23 12.94
C ALA A 287 6.04 2.03 13.70
N TRP A 288 7.19 2.25 13.07
CA TRP A 288 8.33 2.97 13.65
C TRP A 288 8.92 3.95 12.65
N ASN A 289 9.53 5.03 13.14
CA ASN A 289 10.20 6.03 12.31
C ASN A 289 11.73 5.91 12.24
N SER A 290 12.32 4.93 12.90
CA SER A 290 13.76 4.71 12.84
C SER A 290 14.13 3.26 13.12
N PHE A 291 15.26 2.81 12.58
CA PHE A 291 15.82 1.50 12.89
C PHE A 291 16.25 1.38 14.36
N GLY A 292 16.62 2.49 15.01
CA GLY A 292 17.00 2.49 16.41
C GLY A 292 15.83 2.21 17.37
N SER A 293 14.60 2.51 16.97
CA SER A 293 13.39 2.23 17.74
C SER A 293 12.69 0.93 17.32
N TYR A 294 13.15 0.27 16.27
CA TYR A 294 12.51 -0.92 15.73
C TYR A 294 12.64 -2.12 16.65
N ASN A 295 11.50 -2.67 17.07
CA ASN A 295 11.41 -3.92 17.80
C ASN A 295 10.28 -4.78 17.20
N PRO A 296 10.60 -5.85 16.44
CA PRO A 296 9.61 -6.65 15.72
C PRO A 296 8.61 -7.38 16.62
N PHE A 297 8.90 -7.51 17.91
CA PHE A 297 8.04 -8.18 18.89
C PHE A 297 7.12 -7.21 19.65
N GLN A 298 7.32 -5.91 19.50
CA GLN A 298 6.44 -4.89 20.09
C GLN A 298 5.22 -4.67 19.18
N LEU A 299 4.26 -5.59 19.26
CA LEU A 299 3.09 -5.60 18.41
C LEU A 299 1.89 -4.94 19.08
N LYS A 300 1.12 -4.20 18.31
CA LYS A 300 -0.23 -3.74 18.62
C LYS A 300 -1.18 -4.82 18.17
N ARG A 301 -1.82 -5.52 19.12
CA ARG A 301 -2.59 -6.75 18.89
C ARG A 301 -4.08 -6.50 18.83
N SER A 302 -4.77 -7.26 18.04
CA SER A 302 -6.23 -7.25 17.94
C SER A 302 -6.80 -8.64 17.67
N VAL A 303 -8.07 -8.79 18.00
CA VAL A 303 -8.89 -9.97 17.67
C VAL A 303 -10.19 -9.49 17.06
N GLY A 304 -10.77 -10.27 16.18
CA GLY A 304 -12.04 -9.92 15.59
C GLY A 304 -12.71 -11.04 14.81
N ALA A 305 -13.90 -10.72 14.33
CA ALA A 305 -14.68 -11.58 13.44
C ALA A 305 -15.30 -10.72 12.34
N GLY A 306 -15.58 -11.34 11.20
CA GLY A 306 -16.16 -10.64 10.08
C GLY A 306 -16.86 -11.55 9.09
N ILE A 307 -17.52 -10.89 8.15
CA ILE A 307 -18.17 -11.53 7.02
C ILE A 307 -17.72 -10.90 5.71
N ARG A 308 -17.61 -11.71 4.69
CA ARG A 308 -17.28 -11.29 3.33
C ARG A 308 -18.39 -11.76 2.39
N VAL A 309 -18.81 -10.84 1.54
CA VAL A 309 -19.81 -11.09 0.50
C VAL A 309 -19.24 -10.61 -0.83
N TYR A 310 -19.00 -11.54 -1.73
CA TYR A 310 -18.61 -11.21 -3.11
C TYR A 310 -19.82 -11.35 -4.02
N MET A 311 -20.08 -10.30 -4.79
CA MET A 311 -21.12 -10.28 -5.83
C MET A 311 -20.50 -9.73 -7.11
N GLY A 312 -20.70 -10.42 -8.24
CA GLY A 312 -20.05 -10.08 -9.51
C GLY A 312 -20.22 -8.62 -9.96
N ALA A 313 -21.39 -8.01 -9.64
CA ALA A 313 -21.68 -6.61 -9.99
C ALA A 313 -21.05 -5.57 -9.05
N PHE A 314 -20.81 -5.93 -7.78
CA PHE A 314 -20.37 -5.00 -6.74
C PHE A 314 -18.96 -5.30 -6.20
N GLY A 315 -18.40 -6.46 -6.56
CA GLY A 315 -17.12 -6.92 -6.02
C GLY A 315 -17.23 -7.49 -4.61
N LEU A 316 -16.15 -7.45 -3.86
CA LEU A 316 -16.04 -7.95 -2.49
C LEU A 316 -16.42 -6.86 -1.48
N ILE A 317 -17.42 -7.14 -0.65
CA ILE A 317 -17.84 -6.29 0.47
C ILE A 317 -17.54 -7.05 1.77
N GLY A 318 -17.04 -6.35 2.77
CA GLY A 318 -16.72 -6.93 4.07
C GLY A 318 -17.12 -6.04 5.24
N PHE A 319 -17.47 -6.71 6.34
CA PHE A 319 -17.68 -6.09 7.65
C PHE A 319 -16.90 -6.87 8.68
N ASP A 320 -16.07 -6.16 9.45
CA ASP A 320 -15.32 -6.71 10.56
C ASP A 320 -15.66 -5.96 11.85
N PHE A 321 -15.83 -6.72 12.91
CA PHE A 321 -15.85 -6.22 14.27
C PHE A 321 -14.55 -6.68 14.95
N ALA A 322 -13.79 -5.73 15.48
CA ALA A 322 -12.48 -6.00 16.05
C ALA A 322 -12.30 -5.28 17.39
N TYR A 323 -11.44 -5.86 18.24
CA TYR A 323 -11.04 -5.26 19.51
C TYR A 323 -9.52 -5.15 19.56
N GLY A 324 -9.00 -3.91 19.71
CA GLY A 324 -7.59 -3.62 19.89
C GLY A 324 -7.19 -3.63 21.36
N PHE A 325 -6.23 -4.49 21.70
CA PHE A 325 -5.82 -4.70 23.09
C PHE A 325 -4.81 -3.68 23.60
N ASP A 326 -4.04 -3.10 22.69
CA ASP A 326 -2.91 -2.25 23.05
C ASP A 326 -3.25 -0.78 22.84
N LYS A 327 -2.57 0.08 23.59
CA LYS A 327 -2.70 1.54 23.49
C LYS A 327 -2.19 2.04 22.17
N THR A 328 -2.81 3.09 21.67
CA THR A 328 -2.29 3.90 20.55
C THR A 328 -1.04 4.67 20.96
N ILE A 329 -0.41 5.43 20.08
CA ILE A 329 0.86 6.12 20.39
C ILE A 329 0.67 7.11 21.55
N ASN A 330 -0.39 7.91 21.51
CA ASN A 330 -0.66 8.96 22.51
C ASN A 330 -1.89 8.64 23.37
N GLY A 331 -2.47 7.44 23.20
CA GLY A 331 -3.61 7.00 24.00
C GLY A 331 -3.22 6.52 25.39
N THR A 332 -4.08 6.77 26.35
CA THR A 332 -3.95 6.28 27.73
C THR A 332 -4.60 4.92 27.93
N GLU A 333 -5.63 4.62 27.12
CA GLU A 333 -6.43 3.40 27.17
C GLU A 333 -6.19 2.51 25.94
N PRO A 334 -6.53 1.20 25.99
CA PRO A 334 -6.56 0.35 24.80
C PRO A 334 -7.44 0.94 23.70
N ALA A 335 -7.13 0.61 22.44
CA ALA A 335 -7.91 1.10 21.29
C ALA A 335 -9.39 0.69 21.32
N GLY A 336 -9.69 -0.45 21.99
CA GLY A 336 -11.06 -0.91 22.22
C GLY A 336 -11.76 -1.47 20.97
N SER A 337 -13.09 -1.41 20.99
CA SER A 337 -13.92 -1.97 19.93
C SER A 337 -13.99 -1.06 18.71
N ARG A 338 -13.81 -1.63 17.52
CA ARG A 338 -13.90 -0.93 16.23
C ARG A 338 -14.69 -1.77 15.24
N THR A 339 -15.46 -1.08 14.41
CA THR A 339 -16.16 -1.70 13.27
C THR A 339 -15.50 -1.21 11.99
N HIS A 340 -15.18 -2.13 11.10
CA HIS A 340 -14.53 -1.84 9.84
C HIS A 340 -15.41 -2.29 8.68
N PHE A 341 -15.56 -1.41 7.71
CA PHE A 341 -16.18 -1.71 6.43
C PHE A 341 -15.09 -1.83 5.36
N LEU A 342 -15.24 -2.80 4.46
CA LEU A 342 -14.32 -3.04 3.36
C LEU A 342 -15.09 -3.15 2.05
N MET A 343 -14.51 -2.63 0.98
CA MET A 343 -15.04 -2.76 -0.37
C MET A 343 -13.89 -2.99 -1.35
N ASN A 344 -13.97 -4.07 -2.13
CA ASN A 344 -12.97 -4.47 -3.14
C ASN A 344 -11.53 -4.62 -2.61
N GLN A 345 -11.39 -4.93 -1.34
CA GLN A 345 -10.09 -5.19 -0.71
C GLN A 345 -10.07 -6.59 -0.09
N SER A 346 -9.00 -7.35 -0.36
CA SER A 346 -8.59 -8.50 0.43
C SER A 346 -7.55 -8.00 1.44
N LEU A 347 -7.90 -7.91 2.70
CA LEU A 347 -6.95 -7.54 3.76
C LEU A 347 -5.96 -8.66 4.01
#